data_48a7de5d7d765aaa6fb9dacf5214afa7
#
_entry.id   48a7de5d7d765aaa6fb9dacf5214afa7
#
_cell.length_a   1.000
_cell.length_b   1.000
_cell.length_c   1.000
_cell.angle_alpha   90.00
_cell.angle_beta   90.00
_cell.angle_gamma   90.00
#
_symmetry.space_group_name_H-M   'P 1'
#
loop_
_entity.id
_entity.type
_entity.pdbx_description
1 polymer ?
#
loop_
_entity_poly.entity_id
_entity_poly.type
_entity_poly.pdbx_seq_one_letter_code
_entity_poly.pdbx_strand_id
1 'polypeptide(L)'
;MLGLIGKHLTIDMYGCIFKTLDDVDFVKETMLAAVKEGNMTLLNFTCHKFEPQGLTILALLAEGHMSVHTYPTMSYTAVDIFTIGEQSSPNQSIRVLKQSFKPEKIKTTNIKRGDVGSLSDMKPKIKLSTTPMRRVRDTSAKVFKFLSRSR
;
A
#
# COMPACT_ATOMS: atom_id res chain seq x y z
N MET A 1 0.91 6.78 -30.30
CA MET A 1 0.20 5.92 -29.33
C MET A 1 0.60 6.40 -27.95
N LEU A 2 -0.27 7.12 -27.29
CA LEU A 2 -0.04 7.61 -25.92
C LEU A 2 0.01 6.39 -25.00
N GLY A 3 1.15 6.19 -24.34
CA GLY A 3 1.32 5.12 -23.37
C GLY A 3 0.31 5.27 -22.24
N LEU A 4 -0.34 4.18 -21.87
CA LEU A 4 -1.29 4.13 -20.78
C LEU A 4 -0.52 4.28 -19.46
N ILE A 5 -0.41 5.51 -18.94
CA ILE A 5 0.32 5.79 -17.71
C ILE A 5 -0.59 5.57 -16.52
N GLY A 6 -0.21 4.59 -15.68
CA GLY A 6 -0.85 4.36 -14.40
C GLY A 6 -0.24 5.23 -13.29
N LYS A 7 -1.09 5.74 -12.41
CA LYS A 7 -0.71 6.39 -11.16
C LYS A 7 -0.94 5.42 -10.00
N HIS A 8 0.10 5.13 -9.24
CA HIS A 8 0.00 4.29 -8.06
C HIS A 8 0.45 5.09 -6.84
N LEU A 9 -0.47 5.33 -5.93
CA LEU A 9 -0.22 6.01 -4.66
C LEU A 9 -0.24 4.98 -3.54
N THR A 10 0.82 4.92 -2.75
CA THR A 10 0.84 4.21 -1.47
C THR A 10 0.83 5.23 -0.36
N ILE A 11 -0.06 5.07 0.61
CA ILE A 11 -0.30 6.03 1.67
C ILE A 11 -0.23 5.33 3.02
N ASP A 12 0.70 5.78 3.86
CA ASP A 12 0.81 5.37 5.24
C ASP A 12 0.31 6.48 6.14
N MET A 13 -0.68 6.21 6.98
CA MET A 13 -1.29 7.14 7.92
C MET A 13 -1.02 6.68 9.36
N TYR A 14 -0.35 7.49 10.15
CA TYR A 14 0.05 7.22 11.53
C TYR A 14 -0.68 8.14 12.50
N GLY A 15 -0.97 7.65 13.69
CA GLY A 15 -1.68 8.41 14.71
C GLY A 15 -3.15 8.66 14.36
N CYS A 16 -3.77 7.71 13.66
CA CYS A 16 -5.20 7.76 13.36
C CYS A 16 -6.03 7.50 14.62
N ILE A 17 -7.29 7.97 14.63
CA ILE A 17 -8.20 7.77 15.76
C ILE A 17 -8.59 6.29 15.87
N PHE A 18 -8.20 5.62 16.95
CA PHE A 18 -8.42 4.19 17.19
C PHE A 18 -9.85 3.73 16.91
N LYS A 19 -10.85 4.42 17.48
CA LYS A 19 -12.26 4.02 17.36
C LYS A 19 -12.76 3.99 15.91
N THR A 20 -12.29 4.91 15.09
CA THR A 20 -12.71 5.00 13.69
C THR A 20 -12.11 3.89 12.83
N LEU A 21 -10.92 3.39 13.21
CA LEU A 21 -10.22 2.34 12.47
C LEU A 21 -10.85 0.96 12.63
N ASP A 22 -11.67 0.76 13.66
CA ASP A 22 -12.35 -0.51 13.93
C ASP A 22 -13.83 -0.50 13.59
N ASP A 23 -14.35 0.65 13.18
CA ASP A 23 -15.73 0.86 12.75
C ASP A 23 -15.88 0.55 11.26
N VAL A 24 -16.55 -0.58 10.98
CA VAL A 24 -16.71 -1.10 9.61
C VAL A 24 -17.48 -0.11 8.74
N ASP A 25 -18.57 0.45 9.24
CA ASP A 25 -19.44 1.35 8.48
C ASP A 25 -18.74 2.68 8.21
N PHE A 26 -18.05 3.23 9.20
CA PHE A 26 -17.26 4.44 9.05
C PHE A 26 -16.17 4.29 7.97
N VAL A 27 -15.39 3.19 8.00
CA VAL A 27 -14.31 2.96 7.02
C VAL A 27 -14.88 2.72 5.63
N LYS A 28 -16.03 1.99 5.51
CA LYS A 28 -16.73 1.81 4.23
C LYS A 28 -17.17 3.13 3.63
N GLU A 29 -17.88 3.95 4.40
CA GLU A 29 -18.37 5.25 3.96
C GLU A 29 -17.22 6.18 3.56
N THR A 30 -16.16 6.20 4.36
CA THR A 30 -14.94 6.96 4.07
C THR A 30 -14.33 6.53 2.73
N MET A 31 -14.24 5.22 2.47
CA MET A 31 -13.68 4.71 1.23
C MET A 31 -14.57 5.04 0.02
N LEU A 32 -15.89 4.89 0.15
CA LEU A 32 -16.84 5.24 -0.90
C LEU A 32 -16.79 6.74 -1.24
N ALA A 33 -16.69 7.60 -0.23
CA ALA A 33 -16.51 9.03 -0.41
C ALA A 33 -15.17 9.33 -1.11
N ALA A 34 -14.08 8.64 -0.74
CA ALA A 34 -12.78 8.81 -1.36
C ALA A 34 -12.79 8.39 -2.84
N VAL A 35 -13.47 7.30 -3.19
CA VAL A 35 -13.66 6.85 -4.58
C VAL A 35 -14.41 7.91 -5.38
N LYS A 36 -15.51 8.43 -4.85
CA LYS A 36 -16.33 9.45 -5.49
C LYS A 36 -15.55 10.76 -5.72
N GLU A 37 -14.92 11.29 -4.69
CA GLU A 37 -14.14 12.53 -4.77
C GLU A 37 -12.90 12.38 -5.67
N GLY A 38 -12.35 11.17 -5.76
CA GLY A 38 -11.28 10.83 -6.69
C GLY A 38 -11.72 10.72 -8.17
N ASN A 39 -13.00 10.97 -8.46
CA ASN A 39 -13.58 10.80 -9.79
C ASN A 39 -13.31 9.40 -10.37
N MET A 40 -13.56 8.38 -9.54
CA MET A 40 -13.38 6.97 -9.88
C MET A 40 -14.71 6.24 -9.85
N THR A 41 -14.83 5.19 -10.65
CA THR A 41 -16.06 4.41 -10.83
C THR A 41 -15.97 3.09 -10.08
N LEU A 42 -16.78 2.92 -9.04
CA LEU A 42 -16.84 1.67 -8.28
C LEU A 42 -17.56 0.57 -9.06
N LEU A 43 -16.89 -0.58 -9.24
CA LEU A 43 -17.47 -1.78 -9.87
C LEU A 43 -17.82 -2.85 -8.84
N ASN A 44 -16.97 -3.06 -7.85
CA ASN A 44 -17.17 -4.04 -6.80
C ASN A 44 -16.47 -3.61 -5.50
N PHE A 45 -16.92 -4.18 -4.39
CA PHE A 45 -16.47 -3.82 -3.08
C PHE A 45 -16.52 -5.02 -2.15
N THR A 46 -15.43 -5.31 -1.45
CA THR A 46 -15.37 -6.37 -0.45
C THR A 46 -14.74 -5.88 0.84
N CYS A 47 -15.22 -6.38 1.97
CA CYS A 47 -14.76 -6.01 3.29
C CYS A 47 -14.59 -7.25 4.16
N HIS A 48 -13.50 -7.31 4.89
CA HIS A 48 -13.26 -8.31 5.92
C HIS A 48 -12.90 -7.65 7.24
N LYS A 49 -13.63 -8.01 8.29
CA LYS A 49 -13.36 -7.61 9.68
C LYS A 49 -12.52 -8.70 10.35
N PHE A 50 -11.40 -8.33 10.94
CA PHE A 50 -10.53 -9.25 11.67
C PHE A 50 -10.89 -9.28 13.17
N GLU A 51 -10.68 -10.43 13.79
CA GLU A 51 -10.74 -10.57 15.23
C GLU A 51 -9.31 -10.51 15.82
N PRO A 52 -9.09 -9.80 16.92
CA PRO A 52 -10.07 -9.06 17.74
C PRO A 52 -10.41 -7.67 17.17
N GLN A 53 -9.68 -7.17 16.17
CA GLN A 53 -9.87 -5.84 15.60
C GLN A 53 -9.12 -5.63 14.28
N GLY A 54 -9.49 -4.56 13.58
CA GLY A 54 -8.94 -4.20 12.28
C GLY A 54 -9.80 -4.71 11.13
N LEU A 55 -9.66 -4.10 9.98
CA LEU A 55 -10.40 -4.47 8.80
C LEU A 55 -9.61 -4.21 7.52
N THR A 56 -9.97 -4.93 6.48
CA THR A 56 -9.48 -4.74 5.12
C THR A 56 -10.65 -4.50 4.20
N ILE A 57 -10.55 -3.48 3.37
CA ILE A 57 -11.51 -3.19 2.32
C ILE A 57 -10.79 -3.11 0.98
N LEU A 58 -11.36 -3.76 -0.03
CA LEU A 58 -10.90 -3.72 -1.40
C LEU A 58 -12.01 -3.19 -2.30
N ALA A 59 -11.73 -2.19 -3.10
CA ALA A 59 -12.60 -1.68 -4.14
C ALA A 59 -12.01 -1.96 -5.52
N LEU A 60 -12.76 -2.67 -6.34
CA LEU A 60 -12.51 -2.78 -7.76
C LEU A 60 -13.11 -1.55 -8.45
N LEU A 61 -12.28 -0.83 -9.20
CA LEU A 61 -12.66 0.37 -9.91
C LEU A 61 -12.54 0.14 -11.41
N ALA A 62 -13.32 0.85 -12.21
CA ALA A 62 -13.16 0.82 -13.68
C ALA A 62 -11.76 1.28 -14.11
N GLU A 63 -11.16 2.20 -13.35
CA GLU A 63 -9.84 2.77 -13.59
C GLU A 63 -8.70 1.95 -12.95
N GLY A 64 -9.01 1.02 -12.04
CA GLY A 64 -8.02 0.23 -11.30
C GLY A 64 -8.54 -0.32 -9.99
N HIS A 65 -7.91 0.03 -8.86
CA HIS A 65 -8.34 -0.44 -7.55
C HIS A 65 -7.94 0.50 -6.42
N MET A 66 -8.61 0.34 -5.28
CA MET A 66 -8.24 0.97 -4.02
C MET A 66 -8.33 -0.05 -2.89
N SER A 67 -7.36 -0.05 -1.99
CA SER A 67 -7.38 -0.88 -0.79
C SER A 67 -7.15 -0.03 0.47
N VAL A 68 -7.80 -0.43 1.56
CA VAL A 68 -7.60 0.15 2.89
C VAL A 68 -7.42 -0.98 3.89
N HIS A 69 -6.33 -0.94 4.66
CA HIS A 69 -6.04 -1.85 5.75
C HIS A 69 -5.89 -1.05 7.04
N THR A 70 -6.71 -1.34 8.04
CA THR A 70 -6.66 -0.65 9.33
C THR A 70 -6.03 -1.52 10.41
N TYR A 71 -5.21 -0.88 11.24
CA TYR A 71 -4.51 -1.50 12.38
C TYR A 71 -4.75 -0.66 13.63
N PRO A 72 -5.93 -0.83 14.30
CA PRO A 72 -6.34 0.02 15.40
C PRO A 72 -5.35 0.12 16.55
N THR A 73 -4.78 -1.02 17.00
CA THR A 73 -3.76 -1.05 18.09
C THR A 73 -2.53 -0.21 17.79
N MET A 74 -2.21 -0.03 16.51
CA MET A 74 -1.06 0.76 16.05
C MET A 74 -1.45 2.19 15.66
N SER A 75 -2.74 2.54 15.76
CA SER A 75 -3.29 3.79 15.22
C SER A 75 -2.83 4.06 13.78
N TYR A 76 -2.77 3.00 12.97
CA TYR A 76 -2.17 3.00 11.64
C TYR A 76 -3.15 2.50 10.57
N THR A 77 -3.07 3.13 9.40
CA THR A 77 -3.83 2.71 8.21
C THR A 77 -2.92 2.73 6.98
N ALA A 78 -2.93 1.63 6.24
CA ALA A 78 -2.27 1.52 4.94
C ALA A 78 -3.32 1.63 3.82
N VAL A 79 -3.04 2.45 2.83
CA VAL A 79 -3.91 2.65 1.66
C VAL A 79 -3.11 2.57 0.38
N ASP A 80 -3.66 1.86 -0.60
CA ASP A 80 -3.16 1.81 -1.97
C ASP A 80 -4.24 2.31 -2.93
N ILE A 81 -3.86 3.16 -3.88
CA ILE A 81 -4.72 3.61 -4.96
C ILE A 81 -3.96 3.47 -6.27
N PHE A 82 -4.41 2.58 -7.13
CA PHE A 82 -3.89 2.42 -8.48
C PHE A 82 -4.96 2.79 -9.50
N THR A 83 -4.64 3.72 -10.39
CA THR A 83 -5.55 4.17 -11.44
C THR A 83 -4.81 4.33 -12.77
N ILE A 84 -5.53 4.06 -13.85
CA ILE A 84 -5.10 4.30 -15.22
C ILE A 84 -6.03 5.35 -15.82
N GLY A 85 -5.46 6.26 -16.63
CA GLY A 85 -6.18 7.33 -17.28
C GLY A 85 -6.03 8.69 -16.59
N GLU A 86 -6.42 9.73 -17.32
CA GLU A 86 -6.20 11.12 -16.88
C GLU A 86 -7.36 11.69 -16.06
N GLN A 87 -8.54 11.08 -16.15
CA GLN A 87 -9.76 11.61 -15.52
C GLN A 87 -9.82 11.38 -14.02
N SER A 88 -9.13 10.34 -13.52
CA SER A 88 -9.08 10.05 -12.09
C SER A 88 -8.16 11.04 -11.35
N SER A 89 -8.59 11.41 -10.15
CA SER A 89 -7.89 12.35 -9.26
C SER A 89 -7.60 11.71 -7.90
N PRO A 90 -6.70 10.71 -7.81
CA PRO A 90 -6.46 9.98 -6.56
C PRO A 90 -5.96 10.86 -5.41
N ASN A 91 -5.39 12.03 -5.71
CA ASN A 91 -5.03 13.02 -4.69
C ASN A 91 -6.25 13.59 -3.95
N GLN A 92 -7.42 13.69 -4.59
CA GLN A 92 -8.65 14.08 -3.91
C GLN A 92 -9.12 12.99 -2.93
N SER A 93 -8.95 11.73 -3.30
CA SER A 93 -9.21 10.61 -2.39
C SER A 93 -8.37 10.69 -1.12
N ILE A 94 -7.08 11.05 -1.24
CA ILE A 94 -6.20 11.24 -0.08
C ILE A 94 -6.72 12.33 0.86
N ARG A 95 -7.29 13.41 0.32
CA ARG A 95 -7.89 14.48 1.15
C ARG A 95 -9.05 13.95 1.99
N VAL A 96 -9.95 13.18 1.39
CA VAL A 96 -11.08 12.57 2.10
C VAL A 96 -10.58 11.65 3.21
N LEU A 97 -9.66 10.75 2.89
CA LEU A 97 -9.07 9.82 3.85
C LEU A 97 -8.41 10.55 5.02
N LYS A 98 -7.64 11.61 4.74
CA LYS A 98 -7.00 12.44 5.75
C LYS A 98 -8.01 13.15 6.66
N GLN A 99 -9.09 13.66 6.10
CA GLN A 99 -10.16 14.33 6.88
C GLN A 99 -10.91 13.35 7.78
N SER A 100 -11.13 12.12 7.31
CA SER A 100 -11.87 11.09 8.05
C SER A 100 -11.02 10.40 9.12
N PHE A 101 -9.81 9.91 8.77
CA PHE A 101 -8.95 9.18 9.70
C PHE A 101 -8.12 10.09 10.63
N LYS A 102 -8.00 11.38 10.29
CA LYS A 102 -7.28 12.43 11.07
C LYS A 102 -5.90 11.97 11.55
N PRO A 103 -5.01 11.50 10.66
CA PRO A 103 -3.69 11.05 11.05
C PRO A 103 -2.83 12.23 11.56
N GLU A 104 -1.98 11.97 12.54
CA GLU A 104 -0.95 12.92 12.99
C GLU A 104 0.17 13.08 11.96
N LYS A 105 0.47 11.97 11.26
CA LYS A 105 1.51 11.91 10.22
C LYS A 105 1.03 11.10 9.03
N ILE A 106 1.33 11.61 7.83
CA ILE A 106 1.05 10.92 6.57
C ILE A 106 2.32 10.82 5.72
N LYS A 107 2.55 9.66 5.12
CA LYS A 107 3.58 9.43 4.13
C LYS A 107 2.91 8.96 2.84
N THR A 108 3.18 9.65 1.75
CA THR A 108 2.65 9.28 0.43
C THR A 108 3.80 9.05 -0.54
N THR A 109 3.73 7.94 -1.26
CA THR A 109 4.66 7.63 -2.36
C THR A 109 3.87 7.55 -3.65
N ASN A 110 4.33 8.25 -4.68
CA ASN A 110 3.72 8.26 -6.00
C ASN A 110 4.61 7.52 -6.98
N ILE A 111 4.06 6.51 -7.64
CA ILE A 111 4.76 5.65 -8.58
C ILE A 111 4.06 5.75 -9.94
N LYS A 112 4.78 6.17 -10.97
CA LYS A 112 4.32 6.07 -12.36
C LYS A 112 4.49 4.64 -12.84
N ARG A 113 3.46 4.09 -13.47
CA ARG A 113 3.45 2.72 -13.99
C ARG A 113 2.98 2.69 -15.44
N GLY A 114 3.51 1.72 -16.20
CA GLY A 114 3.11 1.57 -17.61
C GLY A 114 3.66 2.64 -18.55
N ASP A 115 4.69 3.39 -18.12
CA ASP A 115 5.41 4.30 -19.02
C ASP A 115 6.26 3.46 -19.98
N VAL A 116 5.74 3.29 -21.20
CA VAL A 116 6.36 2.51 -22.27
C VAL A 116 7.14 3.45 -23.18
N GLY A 117 8.02 4.27 -22.59
CA GLY A 117 8.79 5.29 -23.33
C GLY A 117 9.67 4.74 -24.44
N SER A 118 10.21 3.52 -24.28
CA SER A 118 10.93 2.80 -25.33
C SER A 118 10.84 1.28 -25.13
N LEU A 119 10.96 0.51 -26.22
CA LEU A 119 11.01 -0.95 -26.16
C LEU A 119 12.15 -1.49 -25.28
N SER A 120 13.22 -0.71 -25.07
CA SER A 120 14.33 -1.05 -24.18
C SER A 120 13.93 -0.97 -22.70
N ASP A 121 12.98 -0.10 -22.35
CA ASP A 121 12.51 0.05 -20.97
C ASP A 121 11.52 -1.03 -20.54
N MET A 122 10.98 -1.78 -21.49
CA MET A 122 10.11 -2.93 -21.24
C MET A 122 10.85 -4.14 -20.71
N LYS A 123 12.19 -4.18 -20.83
CA LYS A 123 12.99 -5.24 -20.22
C LYS A 123 13.16 -4.95 -18.73
N PRO A 124 12.60 -5.79 -17.82
CA PRO A 124 12.79 -5.59 -16.40
C PRO A 124 14.28 -5.63 -16.08
N LYS A 125 14.82 -4.53 -15.60
CA LYS A 125 16.15 -4.52 -14.98
C LYS A 125 16.02 -5.22 -13.63
N ILE A 126 16.09 -6.54 -13.63
CA ILE A 126 16.12 -7.32 -12.40
C ILE A 126 17.49 -7.02 -11.75
N LYS A 127 17.50 -6.09 -10.80
CA LYS A 127 18.57 -6.04 -9.83
C LYS A 127 18.35 -7.23 -8.90
N LEU A 128 18.96 -8.37 -9.24
CA LEU A 128 19.16 -9.43 -8.26
C LEU A 128 20.03 -8.84 -7.15
N SER A 129 19.41 -8.42 -6.06
CA SER A 129 20.12 -8.20 -4.81
C SER A 129 20.55 -9.58 -4.33
N THR A 130 21.65 -10.07 -4.87
CA THR A 130 22.36 -11.19 -4.27
C THR A 130 22.95 -10.65 -2.97
N THR A 131 22.21 -10.81 -1.87
CA THR A 131 22.81 -10.75 -0.54
C THR A 131 23.94 -11.77 -0.58
N PRO A 132 25.22 -11.36 -0.49
CA PRO A 132 26.30 -12.33 -0.66
C PRO A 132 26.17 -13.37 0.45
N MET A 133 26.06 -14.63 0.08
CA MET A 133 26.06 -15.80 0.99
C MET A 133 27.31 -15.88 1.87
N ARG A 134 28.23 -14.97 1.71
CA ARG A 134 29.47 -14.81 2.48
C ARG A 134 29.21 -14.62 3.97
N ARG A 135 28.15 -13.90 4.37
CA ARG A 135 27.84 -13.68 5.79
C ARG A 135 27.33 -14.93 6.52
N VAL A 136 26.61 -15.80 5.84
CA VAL A 136 26.11 -17.05 6.44
C VAL A 136 27.27 -18.03 6.66
N ARG A 137 28.24 -18.09 5.74
CA ARG A 137 29.41 -18.96 5.87
C ARG A 137 30.33 -18.54 7.02
N ASP A 138 30.55 -17.24 7.20
CA ASP A 138 31.39 -16.73 8.29
C ASP A 138 30.77 -16.93 9.68
N THR A 139 29.43 -16.88 9.78
CA THR A 139 28.74 -17.13 11.05
C THR A 139 28.77 -18.61 11.42
N SER A 140 28.59 -19.51 10.44
CA SER A 140 28.68 -20.95 10.66
C SER A 140 30.10 -21.39 11.04
N ALA A 141 31.12 -20.82 10.40
CA ALA A 141 32.53 -21.10 10.71
C ALA A 141 32.94 -20.59 12.11
N LYS A 142 32.38 -19.46 12.56
CA LYS A 142 32.63 -18.93 13.92
C LYS A 142 31.94 -19.76 14.99
N VAL A 143 30.74 -20.25 14.74
CA VAL A 143 30.01 -21.13 15.67
C VAL A 143 30.71 -22.49 15.78
N PHE A 144 31.19 -23.06 14.69
CA PHE A 144 31.93 -24.32 14.70
C PHE A 144 33.28 -24.21 15.43
N LYS A 145 33.99 -23.09 15.28
CA LYS A 145 35.24 -22.81 16.02
C LYS A 145 35.02 -22.63 17.53
N PHE A 146 33.88 -22.08 17.91
CA PHE A 146 33.53 -21.90 19.32
C PHE A 146 33.20 -23.24 20.00
N LEU A 147 32.47 -24.12 19.32
CA LEU A 147 32.09 -25.43 19.81
C LEU A 147 33.27 -26.44 19.86
N SER A 148 34.28 -26.26 19.02
CA SER A 148 35.49 -27.12 19.04
C SER A 148 36.56 -26.73 20.09
N ARG A 149 36.40 -25.55 20.76
CA ARG A 149 37.32 -25.06 21.82
C ARG A 149 36.90 -25.40 23.24
N SER A 150 35.75 -26.04 23.40
CA SER A 150 35.22 -26.45 24.72
C SER A 150 35.37 -27.98 24.98
N ARG A 151 36.52 -28.56 24.55
CA ARG A 151 36.99 -29.87 25.01
C ARG A 151 38.41 -29.76 25.48
#